data_8d604bb326b4cab536a4a461180cbdd2
#
_entry.id   8d604bb326b4cab536a4a461180cbdd2
#
_cell.length_a   1.000
_cell.length_b   1.000
_cell.length_c   1.000
_cell.angle_alpha   90.00
_cell.angle_beta   90.00
_cell.angle_gamma   90.00
#
_symmetry.space_group_name_H-M   'P 1'
#
loop_
_entity.id
_entity.type
_entity.pdbx_description
1 polymer ?
#
loop_
_entity_poly.entity_id
_entity_poly.type
_entity_poly.pdbx_seq_one_letter_code
_entity_poly.pdbx_strand_id
1 'polypeptide(L)'
;MKKTIVISYLFLVAFAGSLFANEVNIFSARHYDSDVQLYEKFTAKTGIKVNVVSGKSGALEKRIIEEGADSQADLYITADAGRLGAFEANLQGGLTSAAIKSAVPSNFRTSKWTGIAKRARIVYFAPERVSGAELAGLTYESLADPKWKG
;
A
#
# COMPACT_ATOMS: atom_id res chain seq x y z
N MET A 1 49.91 41.05 -5.98
CA MET A 1 48.84 40.67 -5.00
C MET A 1 47.47 40.58 -5.67
N LYS A 2 47.26 39.76 -6.69
CA LYS A 2 45.95 39.62 -7.41
C LYS A 2 45.61 38.15 -7.79
N LYS A 3 46.23 37.14 -7.18
CA LYS A 3 46.01 35.74 -7.55
C LYS A 3 45.33 34.87 -6.46
N THR A 4 44.99 35.41 -5.29
CA THR A 4 44.50 34.62 -4.15
C THR A 4 42.98 34.65 -3.96
N ILE A 5 42.23 35.45 -4.73
CA ILE A 5 40.80 35.65 -4.54
C ILE A 5 39.94 34.73 -5.42
N VAL A 6 40.47 34.14 -6.47
CA VAL A 6 39.70 33.31 -7.43
C VAL A 6 39.46 31.87 -6.92
N ILE A 7 40.28 31.35 -6.00
CA ILE A 7 40.19 29.97 -5.54
C ILE A 7 39.09 29.80 -4.48
N SER A 8 38.74 30.85 -3.73
CA SER A 8 37.68 30.79 -2.68
C SER A 8 36.25 30.70 -3.23
N TYR A 9 36.03 31.15 -4.46
CA TYR A 9 34.68 31.10 -5.04
C TYR A 9 34.30 29.74 -5.68
N LEU A 10 35.31 28.92 -6.02
CA LEU A 10 35.09 27.61 -6.65
C LEU A 10 34.66 26.52 -5.65
N PHE A 11 34.92 26.73 -4.34
CA PHE A 11 34.58 25.75 -3.30
C PHE A 11 33.14 25.90 -2.72
N LEU A 12 32.48 27.02 -3.02
CA LEU A 12 31.13 27.29 -2.48
C LEU A 12 29.97 26.76 -3.37
N VAL A 13 30.30 26.37 -4.61
CA VAL A 13 29.25 25.86 -5.55
C VAL A 13 29.08 24.34 -5.49
N ALA A 14 29.98 23.61 -4.83
CA ALA A 14 29.94 22.15 -4.78
C ALA A 14 28.99 21.57 -3.70
N PHE A 15 28.32 22.39 -2.89
CA PHE A 15 27.44 21.93 -1.78
C PHE A 15 25.95 22.27 -1.98
N ALA A 16 25.57 22.68 -3.18
CA ALA A 16 24.18 22.66 -3.58
C ALA A 16 23.79 21.22 -4.01
N GLY A 17 24.17 20.23 -3.21
CA GLY A 17 23.65 18.88 -3.30
C GLY A 17 22.14 18.95 -3.07
N SER A 18 21.39 18.53 -4.06
CA SER A 18 19.94 18.51 -4.17
C SER A 18 19.29 18.13 -2.85
N LEU A 19 18.76 19.13 -2.14
CA LEU A 19 17.74 18.92 -1.13
C LEU A 19 16.43 18.57 -1.85
N PHE A 20 16.43 17.50 -2.65
CA PHE A 20 15.19 16.81 -2.92
C PHE A 20 14.84 16.17 -1.58
N ALA A 21 13.86 16.72 -0.91
CA ALA A 21 13.24 16.03 0.21
C ALA A 21 12.77 14.69 -0.34
N ASN A 22 13.52 13.62 -0.03
CA ASN A 22 13.10 12.27 -0.39
C ASN A 22 11.81 12.01 0.37
N GLU A 23 10.70 12.07 -0.33
CA GLU A 23 9.38 11.76 0.24
C GLU A 23 8.63 10.79 -0.66
N VAL A 24 7.72 10.06 -0.07
CA VAL A 24 6.79 9.19 -0.76
C VAL A 24 5.37 9.53 -0.33
N ASN A 25 4.48 9.72 -1.31
CA ASN A 25 3.08 10.07 -1.10
C ASN A 25 2.21 8.84 -1.27
N ILE A 26 1.54 8.44 -0.19
CA ILE A 26 0.69 7.25 -0.15
C ILE A 26 -0.77 7.68 -0.13
N PHE A 27 -1.54 7.27 -1.13
CA PHE A 27 -3.00 7.35 -1.09
C PHE A 27 -3.53 6.06 -0.49
N SER A 28 -4.10 6.12 0.72
CA SER A 28 -4.48 4.94 1.49
C SER A 28 -5.97 4.89 1.80
N ALA A 29 -6.59 3.79 1.40
CA ALA A 29 -7.93 3.42 1.86
C ALA A 29 -7.91 2.51 3.11
N ARG A 30 -6.75 2.33 3.74
CA ARG A 30 -6.58 1.62 4.99
C ARG A 30 -6.48 2.62 6.15
N HIS A 31 -6.97 2.21 7.32
CA HIS A 31 -7.08 3.09 8.50
C HIS A 31 -6.62 2.34 9.77
N TYR A 32 -5.51 1.58 9.68
CA TYR A 32 -4.99 0.84 10.83
C TYR A 32 -3.83 1.60 11.48
N ASP A 33 -3.82 1.68 12.80
CA ASP A 33 -2.73 2.30 13.56
C ASP A 33 -1.38 1.59 13.30
N SER A 34 -1.42 0.29 13.01
CA SER A 34 -0.23 -0.47 12.60
C SER A 34 0.44 0.06 11.32
N ASP A 35 -0.31 0.68 10.42
CA ASP A 35 0.23 1.23 9.20
C ASP A 35 1.06 2.49 9.50
N VAL A 36 0.64 3.32 10.46
CA VAL A 36 1.40 4.49 10.93
C VAL A 36 2.77 4.06 11.46
N GLN A 37 2.80 3.04 12.33
CA GLN A 37 4.05 2.50 12.87
C GLN A 37 4.98 1.95 11.78
N LEU A 38 4.41 1.37 10.72
CA LEU A 38 5.19 0.87 9.58
C LEU A 38 5.86 2.03 8.83
N TYR A 39 5.13 3.12 8.59
CA TYR A 39 5.65 4.31 7.91
C TYR A 39 6.74 5.02 8.73
N GLU A 40 6.54 5.13 10.05
CA GLU A 40 7.55 5.68 10.96
C GLU A 40 8.85 4.85 10.94
N LYS A 41 8.74 3.52 11.00
CA LYS A 41 9.91 2.61 10.89
C LYS A 41 10.61 2.73 9.54
N PHE A 42 9.86 2.90 8.46
CA PHE A 42 10.43 3.13 7.14
C PHE A 42 11.20 4.43 7.09
N THR A 43 10.60 5.53 7.55
CA THR A 43 11.25 6.84 7.62
C THR A 43 12.51 6.80 8.50
N ALA A 44 12.43 6.18 9.67
CA ALA A 44 13.58 6.05 10.58
C ALA A 44 14.74 5.26 9.95
N LYS A 45 14.44 4.26 9.11
CA LYS A 45 15.44 3.41 8.44
C LYS A 45 16.05 4.06 7.20
N THR A 46 15.30 4.86 6.47
CA THR A 46 15.67 5.33 5.12
C THR A 46 15.94 6.84 5.04
N GLY A 47 15.44 7.61 6.00
CA GLY A 47 15.40 9.07 5.92
C GLY A 47 14.32 9.61 4.97
N ILE A 48 13.55 8.74 4.31
CA ILE A 48 12.49 9.12 3.36
C ILE A 48 11.23 9.41 4.15
N LYS A 49 10.66 10.61 3.99
CA LYS A 49 9.40 11.01 4.62
C LYS A 49 8.23 10.32 3.95
N VAL A 50 7.28 9.85 4.74
CA VAL A 50 6.01 9.29 4.25
C VAL A 50 4.89 10.30 4.48
N ASN A 51 4.23 10.72 3.41
CA ASN A 51 3.02 11.54 3.46
C ASN A 51 1.83 10.63 3.14
N VAL A 52 0.76 10.71 3.93
CA VAL A 52 -0.41 9.84 3.74
C VAL A 52 -1.66 10.68 3.50
N VAL A 53 -2.32 10.42 2.38
CA VAL A 53 -3.65 10.93 2.06
C VAL A 53 -4.64 9.79 2.28
N SER A 54 -5.43 9.88 3.34
CA SER A 54 -6.44 8.88 3.68
C SER A 54 -7.79 9.18 3.06
N GLY A 55 -8.50 8.15 2.60
CA GLY A 55 -9.82 8.32 2.00
C GLY A 55 -10.51 7.01 1.65
N LYS A 56 -11.75 7.11 1.17
CA LYS A 56 -12.47 5.95 0.63
C LYS A 56 -11.85 5.53 -0.70
N SER A 57 -11.71 4.23 -0.96
CA SER A 57 -11.08 3.68 -2.17
C SER A 57 -11.59 4.36 -3.46
N GLY A 58 -12.90 4.41 -3.66
CA GLY A 58 -13.46 4.99 -4.88
C GLY A 58 -13.19 6.49 -5.05
N ALA A 59 -13.06 7.25 -3.95
CA ALA A 59 -12.71 8.67 -4.02
C ALA A 59 -11.23 8.87 -4.39
N LEU A 60 -10.34 8.05 -3.81
CA LEU A 60 -8.91 8.08 -4.13
C LEU A 60 -8.65 7.63 -5.56
N GLU A 61 -9.30 6.56 -6.02
CA GLU A 61 -9.21 6.07 -7.39
C GLU A 61 -9.67 7.13 -8.39
N LYS A 62 -10.83 7.75 -8.14
CA LYS A 62 -11.34 8.84 -8.99
C LYS A 62 -10.35 9.99 -9.07
N ARG A 63 -9.79 10.39 -7.93
CA ARG A 63 -8.79 11.47 -7.86
C ARG A 63 -7.54 11.12 -8.68
N ILE A 64 -6.98 9.91 -8.54
CA ILE A 64 -5.81 9.48 -9.32
C ILE A 64 -6.10 9.51 -10.82
N ILE A 65 -7.30 9.06 -11.24
CA ILE A 65 -7.72 9.10 -12.65
C ILE A 65 -7.83 10.54 -13.17
N GLU A 66 -8.44 11.43 -12.38
CA GLU A 66 -8.66 12.85 -12.76
C GLU A 66 -7.34 13.62 -12.81
N GLU A 67 -6.42 13.36 -11.90
CA GLU A 67 -5.08 13.97 -11.87
C GLU A 67 -4.17 13.39 -12.98
N GLY A 68 -4.37 12.14 -13.37
CA GLY A 68 -3.60 11.47 -14.43
C GLY A 68 -2.09 11.52 -14.18
N ALA A 69 -1.34 12.07 -15.13
CA ALA A 69 0.12 12.19 -15.04
C ALA A 69 0.60 13.19 -13.97
N ASP A 70 -0.28 14.08 -13.52
CA ASP A 70 0.02 15.10 -12.50
C ASP A 70 -0.30 14.61 -11.08
N SER A 71 -0.73 13.35 -10.95
CA SER A 71 -1.07 12.77 -9.64
C SER A 71 0.14 12.76 -8.72
N GLN A 72 -0.09 13.21 -7.49
CA GLN A 72 0.92 13.19 -6.44
C GLN A 72 1.05 11.81 -5.75
N ALA A 73 0.23 10.82 -6.16
CA ALA A 73 0.25 9.50 -5.56
C ALA A 73 1.41 8.65 -6.11
N ASP A 74 2.42 8.40 -5.29
CA ASP A 74 3.48 7.43 -5.59
C ASP A 74 3.01 5.99 -5.34
N LEU A 75 2.19 5.80 -4.30
CA LEU A 75 1.61 4.50 -3.94
C LEU A 75 0.11 4.63 -3.66
N TYR A 76 -0.65 3.65 -4.13
CA TYR A 76 -2.04 3.47 -3.75
C TYR A 76 -2.22 2.18 -2.95
N ILE A 77 -2.81 2.29 -1.75
CA ILE A 77 -3.07 1.15 -0.86
C ILE A 77 -4.58 0.97 -0.68
N THR A 78 -5.07 -0.20 -1.01
CA THR A 78 -6.48 -0.58 -0.82
C THR A 78 -6.60 -1.92 -0.08
N ALA A 79 -7.77 -2.17 0.48
CA ALA A 79 -8.03 -3.39 1.27
C ALA A 79 -8.37 -4.63 0.42
N ASP A 80 -8.65 -4.46 -0.87
CA ASP A 80 -9.15 -5.53 -1.74
C ASP A 80 -8.37 -5.60 -3.05
N ALA A 81 -7.77 -6.77 -3.32
CA ALA A 81 -7.02 -7.01 -4.55
C ALA A 81 -7.92 -6.98 -5.81
N GLY A 82 -9.21 -7.32 -5.69
CA GLY A 82 -10.17 -7.24 -6.79
C GLY A 82 -10.35 -5.80 -7.32
N ARG A 83 -10.26 -4.81 -6.42
CA ARG A 83 -10.28 -3.40 -6.82
C ARG A 83 -9.04 -3.03 -7.64
N LEU A 84 -7.87 -3.54 -7.26
CA LEU A 84 -6.64 -3.30 -8.02
C LEU A 84 -6.72 -3.88 -9.44
N GLY A 85 -7.34 -5.03 -9.63
CA GLY A 85 -7.58 -5.60 -10.95
C GLY A 85 -8.43 -4.68 -11.84
N ALA A 86 -9.51 -4.13 -11.31
CA ALA A 86 -10.36 -3.17 -12.03
C ALA A 86 -9.66 -1.83 -12.30
N PHE A 87 -8.71 -1.45 -11.47
CA PHE A 87 -7.95 -0.21 -11.55
C PHE A 87 -6.60 -0.36 -12.30
N GLU A 88 -6.24 -1.56 -12.71
CA GLU A 88 -4.90 -1.92 -13.20
C GLU A 88 -4.41 -1.10 -14.40
N ALA A 89 -5.33 -0.63 -15.26
CA ALA A 89 -4.98 0.23 -16.40
C ALA A 89 -4.33 1.57 -15.96
N ASN A 90 -4.65 2.04 -14.75
CA ASN A 90 -4.14 3.30 -14.21
C ASN A 90 -2.86 3.11 -13.35
N LEU A 91 -2.42 1.88 -13.16
CA LEU A 91 -1.22 1.58 -12.40
C LEU A 91 0.00 1.53 -13.32
N GLN A 92 1.09 2.14 -12.86
CA GLN A 92 2.38 2.05 -13.53
C GLN A 92 2.95 0.63 -13.39
N GLY A 93 3.51 0.09 -14.47
CA GLY A 93 4.15 -1.22 -14.46
C GLY A 93 5.61 -1.19 -14.02
N GLY A 94 6.24 -2.38 -14.02
CA GLY A 94 7.67 -2.49 -13.76
C GLY A 94 8.07 -2.79 -12.31
N LEU A 95 7.11 -3.19 -11.46
CA LEU A 95 7.41 -3.63 -10.09
C LEU A 95 8.22 -4.94 -10.10
N THR A 96 9.55 -4.84 -9.95
CA THR A 96 10.49 -5.97 -10.11
C THR A 96 11.38 -6.25 -8.90
N SER A 97 11.01 -5.79 -7.71
CA SER A 97 11.79 -5.99 -6.48
C SER A 97 12.04 -7.47 -6.18
N ALA A 98 13.32 -7.84 -5.98
CA ALA A 98 13.71 -9.18 -5.55
C ALA A 98 13.17 -9.51 -4.15
N ALA A 99 13.12 -8.52 -3.24
CA ALA A 99 12.55 -8.68 -1.91
C ALA A 99 11.05 -9.00 -1.96
N ILE A 100 10.30 -8.33 -2.83
CA ILE A 100 8.88 -8.64 -3.03
C ILE A 100 8.72 -10.04 -3.61
N LYS A 101 9.54 -10.41 -4.59
CA LYS A 101 9.47 -11.74 -5.22
C LYS A 101 9.72 -12.87 -4.23
N SER A 102 10.63 -12.69 -3.27
CA SER A 102 10.93 -13.69 -2.24
C SER A 102 9.88 -13.75 -1.13
N ALA A 103 9.24 -12.60 -0.79
CA ALA A 103 8.32 -12.51 0.34
C ALA A 103 6.86 -12.78 -0.05
N VAL A 104 6.46 -12.47 -1.30
CA VAL A 104 5.06 -12.55 -1.76
C VAL A 104 4.91 -13.60 -2.84
N PRO A 105 4.07 -14.65 -2.65
CA PRO A 105 3.78 -15.64 -3.67
C PRO A 105 3.26 -15.04 -4.98
N SER A 106 3.53 -15.68 -6.12
CA SER A 106 3.24 -15.15 -7.45
C SER A 106 1.75 -14.86 -7.70
N ASN A 107 0.86 -15.61 -7.07
CA ASN A 107 -0.59 -15.40 -7.17
C ASN A 107 -1.10 -14.18 -6.37
N PHE A 108 -0.24 -13.53 -5.58
CA PHE A 108 -0.57 -12.31 -4.83
C PHE A 108 0.23 -11.08 -5.28
N ARG A 109 0.78 -11.11 -6.49
CA ARG A 109 1.52 -9.98 -7.08
C ARG A 109 1.46 -10.02 -8.60
N THR A 110 1.55 -8.85 -9.22
CA THR A 110 1.78 -8.69 -10.65
C THR A 110 2.98 -7.76 -10.88
N SER A 111 3.20 -7.33 -12.11
CA SER A 111 4.18 -6.26 -12.40
C SER A 111 3.71 -4.87 -11.99
N LYS A 112 2.45 -4.73 -11.55
CA LYS A 112 1.82 -3.44 -11.23
C LYS A 112 1.39 -3.31 -9.77
N TRP A 113 1.17 -4.41 -9.08
CA TRP A 113 0.76 -4.40 -7.68
C TRP A 113 1.31 -5.60 -6.91
N THR A 114 1.30 -5.51 -5.59
CA THR A 114 1.67 -6.59 -4.68
C THR A 114 0.77 -6.60 -3.46
N GLY A 115 0.42 -7.82 -2.99
CA GLY A 115 -0.23 -8.00 -1.70
C GLY A 115 0.75 -7.72 -0.56
N ILE A 116 0.30 -6.97 0.47
CA ILE A 116 1.08 -6.68 1.68
C ILE A 116 0.56 -7.42 2.91
N ALA A 117 -0.69 -7.88 2.86
CA ALA A 117 -1.31 -8.68 3.91
C ALA A 117 -2.43 -9.53 3.29
N LYS A 118 -2.73 -10.67 3.92
CA LYS A 118 -3.95 -11.43 3.60
C LYS A 118 -4.75 -11.69 4.86
N ARG A 119 -6.07 -11.79 4.71
CA ARG A 119 -6.98 -12.18 5.78
C ARG A 119 -7.91 -13.28 5.29
N ALA A 120 -8.28 -14.18 6.16
CA ALA A 120 -9.33 -15.15 5.91
C ALA A 120 -10.69 -14.55 6.31
N ARG A 121 -11.72 -14.83 5.54
CA ARG A 121 -13.11 -14.71 6.00
C ARG A 121 -13.47 -16.06 6.61
N ILE A 122 -13.87 -16.04 7.86
CA ILE A 122 -14.24 -17.26 8.60
C ILE A 122 -15.65 -17.12 9.14
N VAL A 123 -16.28 -18.25 9.37
CA VAL A 123 -17.58 -18.29 10.02
C VAL A 123 -17.37 -18.27 11.53
N TYR A 124 -17.97 -17.29 12.21
CA TYR A 124 -18.09 -17.25 13.66
C TYR A 124 -19.44 -17.79 14.07
N PHE A 125 -19.50 -18.46 15.18
CA PHE A 125 -20.75 -19.01 15.73
C PHE A 125 -20.84 -18.74 17.23
N ALA A 126 -22.07 -18.72 17.72
CA ALA A 126 -22.37 -18.63 19.14
C ALA A 126 -22.49 -20.04 19.72
N PRO A 127 -21.59 -20.50 20.61
CA PRO A 127 -21.59 -21.87 21.12
C PRO A 127 -22.89 -22.25 21.86
N GLU A 128 -23.59 -21.24 22.36
CA GLU A 128 -24.87 -21.41 23.06
C GLU A 128 -26.02 -21.77 22.11
N ARG A 129 -25.88 -21.54 20.80
CA ARG A 129 -26.91 -21.75 19.78
C ARG A 129 -26.58 -22.80 18.75
N VAL A 130 -25.29 -23.01 18.50
CA VAL A 130 -24.82 -23.96 17.47
C VAL A 130 -23.66 -24.76 18.03
N SER A 131 -23.74 -26.08 17.95
CA SER A 131 -22.64 -26.94 18.38
C SER A 131 -21.54 -27.06 17.33
N GLY A 132 -20.32 -27.34 17.76
CA GLY A 132 -19.20 -27.61 16.85
C GLY A 132 -19.44 -28.81 15.93
N ALA A 133 -20.26 -29.79 16.35
CA ALA A 133 -20.63 -30.94 15.53
C ALA A 133 -21.53 -30.54 14.35
N GLU A 134 -22.41 -29.56 14.51
CA GLU A 134 -23.25 -29.05 13.42
C GLU A 134 -22.47 -28.27 12.38
N LEU A 135 -21.26 -27.80 12.75
CA LEU A 135 -20.38 -27.07 11.86
C LEU A 135 -19.39 -27.98 11.12
N ALA A 136 -19.35 -29.27 11.47
CA ALA A 136 -18.47 -30.23 10.80
C ALA A 136 -18.84 -30.32 9.31
N GLY A 137 -17.86 -30.01 8.43
CA GLY A 137 -18.09 -29.97 6.99
C GLY A 137 -18.83 -28.74 6.45
N LEU A 138 -19.01 -27.68 7.28
CA LEU A 138 -19.62 -26.43 6.84
C LEU A 138 -18.85 -25.81 5.68
N THR A 139 -19.57 -25.48 4.60
CA THR A 139 -19.06 -24.70 3.47
C THR A 139 -19.84 -23.38 3.36
N TYR A 140 -19.36 -22.44 2.52
CA TYR A 140 -20.09 -21.20 2.28
C TYR A 140 -21.48 -21.47 1.65
N GLU A 141 -21.54 -22.44 0.76
CA GLU A 141 -22.78 -22.85 0.08
C GLU A 141 -23.80 -23.39 1.07
N SER A 142 -23.35 -24.16 2.07
CA SER A 142 -24.24 -24.72 3.11
C SER A 142 -24.82 -23.67 4.05
N LEU A 143 -24.28 -22.44 4.06
CA LEU A 143 -24.89 -21.31 4.80
C LEU A 143 -26.22 -20.84 4.19
N ALA A 144 -26.52 -21.24 2.95
CA ALA A 144 -27.83 -21.00 2.32
C ALA A 144 -28.94 -21.95 2.80
N ASP A 145 -28.60 -22.99 3.58
CA ASP A 145 -29.57 -23.94 4.14
C ASP A 145 -30.57 -23.19 5.05
N PRO A 146 -31.89 -23.43 4.91
CA PRO A 146 -32.91 -22.82 5.73
C PRO A 146 -32.72 -22.98 7.24
N LYS A 147 -32.00 -24.01 7.69
CA LYS A 147 -31.69 -24.19 9.12
C LYS A 147 -30.89 -23.04 9.74
N TRP A 148 -30.19 -22.24 8.93
CA TRP A 148 -29.41 -21.09 9.39
C TRP A 148 -30.20 -19.77 9.36
N LYS A 149 -31.48 -19.83 8.93
CA LYS A 149 -32.35 -18.66 8.89
C LYS A 149 -32.80 -18.31 10.32
N GLY A 150 -32.44 -17.08 10.78
CA GLY A 150 -32.83 -16.59 12.09
C GLY A 150 -32.42 -15.17 12.33
#